data_9b6f8f02f077726b29279fc46b30c42b
#
_entry.id   9b6f8f02f077726b29279fc46b30c42b
#
_cell.length_a   1.000
_cell.length_b   1.000
_cell.length_c   1.000
_cell.angle_alpha   90.00
_cell.angle_beta   90.00
_cell.angle_gamma   90.00
#
_symmetry.space_group_name_H-M   'P 1'
#
loop_
_entity.id
_entity.type
_entity.pdbx_description
1 polymer ?
#
loop_
_entity_poly.entity_id
_entity_poly.type
_entity_poly.pdbx_seq_one_letter_code
_entity_poly.pdbx_strand_id
1 'polypeptide(L)'
;MAELYKVDESFDHSLFKDASCAFGVFDGVHLGHQYLLECAQKTAQYNGGTSIALTFDIDPDEIFHPERLRKLMSNERRLNTLLSSGVDAVVALPFTRSFAGLSPAEFLLETFNGFAPSNLHVGLDFHFGAKAAGSVADLAEWGAAVGTHIDAHNLRSADGAPITATRIRLLLMEHDLKEAERLLGRRFSMVEKVRPGRGEGADMGFSTANLYIEPNRRVLAEGVYSAYAIVDGVRYRAAVSMGVSPVFADKTDASCEVHILDFDKNIYGEYIEVEFVEYLRPMIK
;
A
#
# COMPACT_ATOMS: atom_id res chain seq x y z
N MET A 1 -15.79 -13.39 -5.47
CA MET A 1 -14.82 -12.27 -5.52
C MET A 1 -14.99 -11.48 -4.24
N ALA A 2 -13.90 -11.06 -3.62
CA ALA A 2 -13.97 -10.21 -2.42
C ALA A 2 -14.71 -8.91 -2.71
N GLU A 3 -15.46 -8.41 -1.75
CA GLU A 3 -16.17 -7.14 -1.84
C GLU A 3 -15.46 -6.04 -1.04
N LEU A 4 -15.49 -4.80 -1.55
CA LEU A 4 -14.99 -3.62 -0.85
C LEU A 4 -16.16 -2.89 -0.20
N TYR A 5 -16.10 -2.78 1.11
CA TYR A 5 -17.01 -1.98 1.91
C TYR A 5 -16.30 -0.73 2.41
N LYS A 6 -16.86 0.44 2.16
CA LYS A 6 -16.44 1.69 2.79
C LYS A 6 -17.42 1.98 3.92
N VAL A 7 -16.90 2.17 5.11
CA VAL A 7 -17.72 2.46 6.29
C VAL A 7 -18.27 3.88 6.19
N ASP A 8 -19.58 3.99 6.15
CA ASP A 8 -20.36 5.22 6.21
C ASP A 8 -21.61 4.99 7.08
N GLU A 9 -22.52 5.96 7.15
CA GLU A 9 -23.75 5.86 7.95
C GLU A 9 -24.67 4.69 7.56
N SER A 10 -24.52 4.14 6.35
CA SER A 10 -25.31 3.01 5.83
C SER A 10 -24.61 1.65 6.01
N PHE A 11 -23.37 1.63 6.52
CA PHE A 11 -22.61 0.41 6.65
C PHE A 11 -23.23 -0.55 7.68
N ASP A 12 -23.45 -1.78 7.26
CA ASP A 12 -23.96 -2.83 8.15
C ASP A 12 -22.83 -3.49 8.95
N HIS A 13 -22.62 -3.03 10.18
CA HIS A 13 -21.60 -3.56 11.07
C HIS A 13 -21.84 -5.03 11.45
N SER A 14 -23.02 -5.61 11.17
CA SER A 14 -23.25 -7.05 11.40
C SER A 14 -22.33 -7.94 10.54
N LEU A 15 -21.67 -7.37 9.51
CA LEU A 15 -20.62 -8.04 8.73
C LEU A 15 -19.48 -8.54 9.60
N PHE A 16 -19.20 -7.89 10.73
CA PHE A 16 -18.16 -8.32 11.66
C PHE A 16 -18.53 -9.54 12.51
N LYS A 17 -19.84 -9.83 12.62
CA LYS A 17 -20.31 -10.97 13.41
C LYS A 17 -19.72 -12.26 12.84
N ASP A 18 -19.14 -13.07 13.71
CA ASP A 18 -18.49 -14.35 13.38
C ASP A 18 -17.31 -14.21 12.39
N ALA A 19 -16.86 -12.98 12.11
CA ALA A 19 -15.74 -12.74 11.23
C ALA A 19 -14.38 -12.96 11.89
N SER A 20 -13.38 -13.28 11.09
CA SER A 20 -11.95 -13.23 11.43
C SER A 20 -11.29 -12.10 10.66
N CYS A 21 -10.85 -11.07 11.37
CA CYS A 21 -10.34 -9.85 10.78
C CYS A 21 -8.81 -9.78 10.89
N ALA A 22 -8.11 -9.40 9.82
CA ALA A 22 -6.74 -8.90 9.88
C ALA A 22 -6.79 -7.36 9.84
N PHE A 23 -6.25 -6.68 10.86
CA PHE A 23 -6.32 -5.23 10.95
C PHE A 23 -4.94 -4.59 10.78
N GLY A 24 -4.85 -3.60 9.89
CA GLY A 24 -3.63 -2.86 9.62
C GLY A 24 -3.80 -1.77 8.56
N VAL A 25 -2.77 -0.93 8.41
CA VAL A 25 -2.69 0.06 7.31
C VAL A 25 -2.40 -0.61 5.98
N PHE A 26 -1.61 -1.69 6.00
CA PHE A 26 -1.25 -2.52 4.85
C PHE A 26 -0.50 -1.79 3.73
N ASP A 27 0.30 -0.74 4.03
CA ASP A 27 1.11 -0.11 2.98
C ASP A 27 2.09 -1.11 2.37
N GLY A 28 2.03 -1.21 1.04
CA GLY A 28 2.83 -2.16 0.27
C GLY A 28 2.34 -3.61 0.30
N VAL A 29 1.40 -4.00 1.14
CA VAL A 29 0.91 -5.39 1.30
C VAL A 29 2.07 -6.40 1.20
N HIS A 30 3.14 -6.17 1.99
CA HIS A 30 4.36 -6.98 2.03
C HIS A 30 4.12 -8.35 2.68
N LEU A 31 5.11 -9.25 2.64
CA LEU A 31 4.98 -10.62 3.16
C LEU A 31 4.53 -10.70 4.63
N GLY A 32 4.86 -9.69 5.46
CA GLY A 32 4.33 -9.60 6.83
C GLY A 32 2.81 -9.36 6.86
N HIS A 33 2.31 -8.48 5.99
CA HIS A 33 0.88 -8.23 5.83
C HIS A 33 0.14 -9.43 5.24
N GLN A 34 0.72 -10.06 4.20
CA GLN A 34 0.15 -11.26 3.59
C GLN A 34 -0.02 -12.37 4.61
N TYR A 35 0.95 -12.54 5.52
CA TYR A 35 0.84 -13.50 6.61
C TYR A 35 -0.34 -13.23 7.55
N LEU A 36 -0.59 -11.98 7.93
CA LEU A 36 -1.76 -11.63 8.76
C LEU A 36 -3.08 -11.94 8.04
N LEU A 37 -3.15 -11.62 6.76
CA LEU A 37 -4.32 -11.93 5.91
C LEU A 37 -4.55 -13.45 5.81
N GLU A 38 -3.49 -14.23 5.60
CA GLU A 38 -3.56 -15.69 5.60
C GLU A 38 -4.04 -16.26 6.95
N CYS A 39 -3.59 -15.68 8.07
CA CYS A 39 -4.06 -16.10 9.40
C CYS A 39 -5.57 -15.86 9.53
N ALA A 40 -6.05 -14.68 9.15
CA ALA A 40 -7.47 -14.38 9.20
C ALA A 40 -8.30 -15.34 8.31
N GLN A 41 -7.83 -15.63 7.10
CA GLN A 41 -8.49 -16.59 6.19
C GLN A 41 -8.56 -18.00 6.79
N LYS A 42 -7.45 -18.51 7.35
CA LYS A 42 -7.40 -19.85 7.96
C LYS A 42 -8.32 -19.94 9.17
N THR A 43 -8.34 -18.89 10.00
CA THR A 43 -9.21 -18.84 11.19
C THR A 43 -10.69 -18.77 10.78
N ALA A 44 -11.02 -17.93 9.80
CA ALA A 44 -12.38 -17.84 9.24
C ALA A 44 -12.84 -19.20 8.68
N GLN A 45 -11.99 -19.86 7.89
CA GLN A 45 -12.30 -21.18 7.35
C GLN A 45 -12.52 -22.24 8.43
N TYR A 46 -11.69 -22.22 9.48
CA TYR A 46 -11.84 -23.15 10.62
C TYR A 46 -13.13 -22.93 11.38
N ASN A 47 -13.52 -21.68 11.60
CA ASN A 47 -14.71 -21.30 12.35
C ASN A 47 -16.00 -21.28 11.51
N GLY A 48 -15.90 -21.42 10.17
CA GLY A 48 -17.04 -21.29 9.27
C GLY A 48 -17.55 -19.84 9.14
N GLY A 49 -16.69 -18.86 9.43
CA GLY A 49 -16.99 -17.42 9.34
C GLY A 49 -16.41 -16.76 8.10
N THR A 50 -16.43 -15.42 8.08
CA THR A 50 -15.93 -14.57 6.99
C THR A 50 -14.55 -14.02 7.30
N SER A 51 -13.63 -14.04 6.34
CA SER A 51 -12.31 -13.41 6.45
C SER A 51 -12.36 -11.96 5.96
N ILE A 52 -11.91 -11.01 6.79
CA ILE A 52 -11.95 -9.58 6.51
C ILE A 52 -10.55 -8.96 6.62
N ALA A 53 -10.15 -8.22 5.58
CA ALA A 53 -9.08 -7.24 5.71
C ALA A 53 -9.67 -5.91 6.18
N LEU A 54 -9.44 -5.56 7.45
CA LEU A 54 -9.87 -4.29 8.03
C LEU A 54 -8.75 -3.27 7.91
N THR A 55 -9.02 -2.15 7.27
CA THR A 55 -8.03 -1.11 6.99
C THR A 55 -8.65 0.28 6.99
N PHE A 56 -7.87 1.31 6.63
CA PHE A 56 -8.37 2.66 6.44
C PHE A 56 -8.50 2.99 4.95
N ASP A 57 -9.38 3.90 4.59
CA ASP A 57 -9.55 4.40 3.21
C ASP A 57 -8.29 5.12 2.72
N ILE A 58 -7.64 5.89 3.58
CA ILE A 58 -6.35 6.56 3.36
C ILE A 58 -5.31 6.08 4.37
N ASP A 59 -4.03 6.34 4.09
CA ASP A 59 -2.97 6.13 5.08
C ASP A 59 -3.07 7.19 6.18
N PRO A 60 -3.07 6.83 7.48
CA PRO A 60 -3.12 7.79 8.60
C PRO A 60 -2.08 8.91 8.51
N ASP A 61 -0.88 8.61 7.99
CA ASP A 61 0.17 9.60 7.81
C ASP A 61 -0.15 10.66 6.75
N GLU A 62 -1.13 10.45 5.87
CA GLU A 62 -1.61 11.51 4.97
C GLU A 62 -2.26 12.67 5.71
N ILE A 63 -2.83 12.40 6.89
CA ILE A 63 -3.40 13.41 7.78
C ILE A 63 -2.34 14.04 8.68
N PHE A 64 -1.41 13.21 9.21
CA PHE A 64 -0.46 13.66 10.24
C PHE A 64 0.85 14.20 9.67
N HIS A 65 1.36 13.58 8.59
CA HIS A 65 2.69 13.83 8.03
C HIS A 65 2.69 13.84 6.50
N PRO A 66 1.79 14.61 5.83
CA PRO A 66 1.65 14.56 4.38
C PRO A 66 2.96 14.89 3.64
N GLU A 67 3.82 15.70 4.24
CA GLU A 67 5.10 16.11 3.66
C GLU A 67 6.20 15.03 3.71
N ARG A 68 6.01 13.99 4.53
CA ARG A 68 7.00 12.90 4.75
C ARG A 68 6.56 11.57 4.21
N LEU A 69 5.32 11.49 3.77
CA LEU A 69 4.69 10.23 3.41
C LEU A 69 5.20 9.71 2.07
N ARG A 70 6.05 8.70 2.13
CA ARG A 70 6.52 7.95 0.97
C ARG A 70 5.82 6.60 0.92
N LYS A 71 4.65 6.55 0.29
CA LYS A 71 3.85 5.32 0.20
C LYS A 71 4.43 4.35 -0.79
N LEU A 72 4.39 3.07 -0.44
CA LEU A 72 4.77 1.99 -1.36
C LEU A 72 3.73 1.79 -2.47
N MET A 73 2.48 2.23 -2.25
CA MET A 73 1.42 2.19 -3.26
C MET A 73 0.33 3.23 -2.97
N SER A 74 -0.47 3.57 -3.98
CA SER A 74 -1.65 4.42 -3.79
C SER A 74 -2.71 3.72 -2.93
N ASN A 75 -3.62 4.49 -2.31
CA ASN A 75 -4.72 3.92 -1.53
C ASN A 75 -5.60 2.99 -2.37
N GLU A 76 -5.94 3.42 -3.58
CA GLU A 76 -6.72 2.61 -4.52
C GLU A 76 -6.02 1.28 -4.82
N ARG A 77 -4.73 1.32 -5.15
CA ARG A 77 -3.95 0.11 -5.43
C ARG A 77 -3.85 -0.80 -4.20
N ARG A 78 -3.70 -0.22 -3.01
CA ARG A 78 -3.67 -0.96 -1.75
C ARG A 78 -4.96 -1.73 -1.53
N LEU A 79 -6.11 -1.06 -1.67
CA LEU A 79 -7.43 -1.70 -1.55
C LEU A 79 -7.63 -2.79 -2.61
N ASN A 80 -7.27 -2.54 -3.87
CA ASN A 80 -7.35 -3.53 -4.94
C ASN A 80 -6.42 -4.74 -4.69
N THR A 81 -5.23 -4.51 -4.11
CA THR A 81 -4.32 -5.60 -3.73
C THR A 81 -4.89 -6.43 -2.59
N LEU A 82 -5.54 -5.80 -1.61
CA LEU A 82 -6.23 -6.51 -0.53
C LEU A 82 -7.41 -7.33 -1.06
N LEU A 83 -8.22 -6.80 -1.98
CA LEU A 83 -9.31 -7.53 -2.66
C LEU A 83 -8.79 -8.78 -3.40
N SER A 84 -7.56 -8.72 -3.89
CA SER A 84 -6.93 -9.84 -4.61
C SER A 84 -6.17 -10.80 -3.68
N SER A 85 -6.16 -10.57 -2.37
CA SER A 85 -5.38 -11.37 -1.40
C SER A 85 -6.05 -12.68 -0.99
N GLY A 86 -7.29 -12.91 -1.42
CA GLY A 86 -8.05 -14.11 -1.10
C GLY A 86 -8.94 -13.99 0.15
N VAL A 87 -9.01 -12.83 0.81
CA VAL A 87 -10.02 -12.54 1.84
C VAL A 87 -11.41 -12.46 1.22
N ASP A 88 -12.45 -12.66 2.02
CA ASP A 88 -13.84 -12.58 1.56
C ASP A 88 -14.31 -11.13 1.42
N ALA A 89 -13.80 -10.23 2.27
CA ALA A 89 -14.15 -8.82 2.23
C ALA A 89 -12.96 -7.92 2.61
N VAL A 90 -12.98 -6.69 2.10
CA VAL A 90 -12.14 -5.57 2.53
C VAL A 90 -13.03 -4.50 3.12
N VAL A 91 -12.80 -4.13 4.38
CA VAL A 91 -13.53 -3.05 5.05
C VAL A 91 -12.59 -1.88 5.25
N ALA A 92 -12.92 -0.74 4.64
CA ALA A 92 -12.14 0.49 4.70
C ALA A 92 -12.83 1.52 5.59
N LEU A 93 -12.24 1.77 6.77
CA LEU A 93 -12.68 2.80 7.71
C LEU A 93 -12.31 4.19 7.20
N PRO A 94 -13.19 5.20 7.29
CA PRO A 94 -12.85 6.57 6.92
C PRO A 94 -11.88 7.17 7.94
N PHE A 95 -10.64 7.45 7.52
CA PHE A 95 -9.66 8.06 8.40
C PHE A 95 -9.69 9.58 8.29
N THR A 96 -10.36 10.22 9.23
CA THR A 96 -10.52 11.67 9.32
C THR A 96 -9.78 12.22 10.54
N ARG A 97 -9.62 13.56 10.62
CA ARG A 97 -9.06 14.21 11.83
C ARG A 97 -9.89 13.94 13.09
N SER A 98 -11.23 13.83 12.96
CA SER A 98 -12.10 13.47 14.08
C SER A 98 -11.87 12.02 14.51
N PHE A 99 -11.82 11.08 13.57
CA PHE A 99 -11.53 9.67 13.85
C PHE A 99 -10.14 9.49 14.51
N ALA A 100 -9.14 10.22 14.01
CA ALA A 100 -7.79 10.20 14.56
C ALA A 100 -7.68 10.77 15.99
N GLY A 101 -8.70 11.53 16.44
CA GLY A 101 -8.80 12.09 17.79
C GLY A 101 -9.49 11.20 18.82
N LEU A 102 -10.05 10.07 18.39
CA LEU A 102 -10.78 9.13 19.26
C LEU A 102 -9.83 8.47 20.28
N SER A 103 -10.26 8.39 21.54
CA SER A 103 -9.59 7.54 22.53
C SER A 103 -9.60 6.08 22.09
N PRO A 104 -8.75 5.20 22.65
CA PRO A 104 -8.76 3.79 22.30
C PRO A 104 -10.14 3.13 22.44
N ALA A 105 -10.90 3.45 23.48
CA ALA A 105 -12.25 2.91 23.67
C ALA A 105 -13.24 3.41 22.63
N GLU A 106 -13.23 4.71 22.32
CA GLU A 106 -14.07 5.31 21.28
C GLU A 106 -13.70 4.77 19.89
N PHE A 107 -12.41 4.57 19.61
CA PHE A 107 -11.93 3.96 18.37
C PHE A 107 -12.55 2.56 18.15
N LEU A 108 -12.51 1.70 19.17
CA LEU A 108 -13.09 0.35 19.08
C LEU A 108 -14.62 0.40 18.95
N LEU A 109 -15.27 1.31 19.67
CA LEU A 109 -16.71 1.50 19.56
C LEU A 109 -17.10 1.97 18.15
N GLU A 110 -16.44 2.97 17.61
CA GLU A 110 -16.71 3.51 16.27
C GLU A 110 -16.41 2.48 15.17
N THR A 111 -15.32 1.70 15.32
CA THR A 111 -14.92 0.68 14.36
C THR A 111 -15.93 -0.46 14.28
N PHE A 112 -16.38 -0.98 15.41
CA PHE A 112 -17.17 -2.21 15.45
C PHE A 112 -18.66 -1.98 15.77
N ASN A 113 -19.02 -0.81 16.32
CA ASN A 113 -20.40 -0.43 16.66
C ASN A 113 -21.20 -1.56 17.37
N GLY A 114 -20.54 -2.24 18.31
CA GLY A 114 -21.13 -3.35 19.08
C GLY A 114 -21.13 -4.72 18.38
N PHE A 115 -20.69 -4.82 17.13
CA PHE A 115 -20.58 -6.08 16.38
C PHE A 115 -19.11 -6.53 16.29
N ALA A 116 -18.54 -6.95 17.43
CA ALA A 116 -17.16 -7.39 17.48
C ALA A 116 -16.94 -8.70 16.69
N PRO A 117 -15.79 -8.84 15.98
CA PRO A 117 -15.44 -10.07 15.28
C PRO A 117 -15.12 -11.21 16.25
N SER A 118 -15.21 -12.46 15.79
CA SER A 118 -14.78 -13.62 16.59
C SER A 118 -13.28 -13.62 16.84
N ASN A 119 -12.50 -13.23 15.82
CA ASN A 119 -11.04 -13.15 15.89
C ASN A 119 -10.52 -11.85 15.27
N LEU A 120 -9.48 -11.30 15.88
CA LEU A 120 -8.79 -10.13 15.36
C LEU A 120 -7.28 -10.38 15.34
N HIS A 121 -6.69 -10.46 14.14
CA HIS A 121 -5.27 -10.65 13.90
C HIS A 121 -4.58 -9.31 13.69
N VAL A 122 -3.57 -9.02 14.51
CA VAL A 122 -2.78 -7.78 14.46
C VAL A 122 -1.28 -8.07 14.61
N GLY A 123 -0.41 -7.13 14.23
CA GLY A 123 1.01 -7.18 14.60
C GLY A 123 1.19 -6.90 16.10
N LEU A 124 2.26 -7.43 16.72
CA LEU A 124 2.60 -7.10 18.12
C LEU A 124 2.93 -5.61 18.33
N ASP A 125 3.27 -4.91 17.26
CA ASP A 125 3.51 -3.47 17.24
C ASP A 125 2.26 -2.64 16.93
N PHE A 126 1.09 -3.27 16.91
CA PHE A 126 -0.17 -2.59 16.60
C PHE A 126 -0.54 -1.60 17.70
N HIS A 127 -0.78 -0.36 17.27
CA HIS A 127 -1.27 0.71 18.11
C HIS A 127 -2.49 1.38 17.46
N PHE A 128 -3.38 1.91 18.28
CA PHE A 128 -4.62 2.54 17.82
C PHE A 128 -5.09 3.66 18.74
N GLY A 129 -6.08 4.42 18.25
CA GLY A 129 -6.60 5.58 18.95
C GLY A 129 -5.67 6.79 18.94
N ALA A 130 -6.10 7.88 19.54
CA ALA A 130 -5.39 9.15 19.53
C ALA A 130 -3.96 9.01 20.09
N LYS A 131 -2.98 9.56 19.36
CA LYS A 131 -1.54 9.51 19.70
C LYS A 131 -1.01 8.08 19.89
N ALA A 132 -1.61 7.09 19.21
CA ALA A 132 -1.23 5.68 19.35
C ALA A 132 -1.28 5.18 20.81
N ALA A 133 -2.25 5.67 21.60
CA ALA A 133 -2.34 5.38 23.03
C ALA A 133 -2.82 3.96 23.33
N GLY A 134 -3.60 3.33 22.44
CA GLY A 134 -4.05 1.94 22.58
C GLY A 134 -2.97 0.99 22.11
N SER A 135 -2.79 -0.10 22.84
CA SER A 135 -1.83 -1.17 22.60
C SER A 135 -2.53 -2.51 22.36
N VAL A 136 -1.76 -3.54 22.00
CA VAL A 136 -2.25 -4.93 21.92
C VAL A 136 -2.78 -5.41 23.28
N ALA A 137 -2.25 -4.94 24.41
CA ALA A 137 -2.76 -5.30 25.74
C ALA A 137 -4.17 -4.73 25.97
N ASP A 138 -4.40 -3.47 25.62
CA ASP A 138 -5.73 -2.83 25.69
C ASP A 138 -6.72 -3.53 24.76
N LEU A 139 -6.25 -3.93 23.58
CA LEU A 139 -7.06 -4.68 22.62
C LEU A 139 -7.44 -6.07 23.17
N ALA A 140 -6.53 -6.76 23.86
CA ALA A 140 -6.80 -8.05 24.48
C ALA A 140 -7.80 -7.93 25.64
N GLU A 141 -7.72 -6.88 26.46
CA GLU A 141 -8.69 -6.58 27.51
C GLU A 141 -10.08 -6.33 26.94
N TRP A 142 -10.16 -5.49 25.92
CA TRP A 142 -11.41 -5.25 25.19
C TRP A 142 -11.96 -6.55 24.59
N GLY A 143 -11.12 -7.34 23.92
CA GLY A 143 -11.50 -8.60 23.30
C GLY A 143 -12.11 -9.57 24.32
N ALA A 144 -11.50 -9.69 25.52
CA ALA A 144 -12.02 -10.51 26.61
C ALA A 144 -13.41 -10.05 27.09
N ALA A 145 -13.66 -8.73 27.06
CA ALA A 145 -14.94 -8.16 27.49
C ALA A 145 -16.08 -8.39 26.46
N VAL A 146 -15.76 -8.44 25.17
CA VAL A 146 -16.77 -8.57 24.09
C VAL A 146 -16.81 -9.96 23.44
N GLY A 147 -15.92 -10.88 23.84
CA GLY A 147 -15.84 -12.24 23.28
C GLY A 147 -15.01 -12.37 22.01
N THR A 148 -14.15 -11.39 21.68
CA THR A 148 -13.22 -11.44 20.54
C THR A 148 -11.90 -12.07 20.96
N HIS A 149 -11.43 -13.07 20.25
CA HIS A 149 -10.07 -13.58 20.41
C HIS A 149 -9.05 -12.69 19.70
N ILE A 150 -8.04 -12.22 20.42
CA ILE A 150 -6.98 -11.37 19.88
C ILE A 150 -5.74 -12.21 19.58
N ASP A 151 -5.40 -12.31 18.31
CA ASP A 151 -4.21 -13.00 17.80
C ASP A 151 -3.13 -11.96 17.44
N ALA A 152 -2.22 -11.71 18.39
CA ALA A 152 -1.10 -10.80 18.17
C ALA A 152 0.10 -11.57 17.60
N HIS A 153 0.53 -11.20 16.40
CA HIS A 153 1.57 -11.90 15.67
C HIS A 153 2.91 -11.18 15.74
N ASN A 154 3.97 -11.96 15.95
CA ASN A 154 5.33 -11.45 15.74
C ASN A 154 5.49 -10.96 14.29
N LEU A 155 6.19 -9.84 14.11
CA LEU A 155 6.54 -9.39 12.78
C LEU A 155 7.31 -10.48 12.05
N ARG A 156 6.87 -10.82 10.85
CA ARG A 156 7.64 -11.73 9.98
C ARG A 156 9.03 -11.15 9.76
N SER A 157 10.03 -12.00 9.87
CA SER A 157 11.43 -11.59 9.73
C SER A 157 12.07 -12.24 8.52
N ALA A 158 13.00 -11.51 7.91
CA ALA A 158 13.91 -11.98 6.88
C ALA A 158 15.32 -11.57 7.28
N ASP A 159 16.24 -12.53 7.27
CA ASP A 159 17.66 -12.35 7.68
C ASP A 159 17.81 -11.72 9.08
N GLY A 160 16.96 -12.14 10.02
CA GLY A 160 17.00 -11.66 11.41
C GLY A 160 16.40 -10.26 11.65
N ALA A 161 15.89 -9.60 10.62
CA ALA A 161 15.27 -8.29 10.74
C ALA A 161 13.78 -8.32 10.31
N PRO A 162 12.89 -7.53 10.96
CA PRO A 162 11.48 -7.49 10.63
C PRO A 162 11.22 -7.04 9.18
N ILE A 163 10.19 -7.61 8.57
CA ILE A 163 9.65 -7.17 7.29
C ILE A 163 8.67 -6.03 7.55
N THR A 164 9.03 -4.81 7.19
CA THR A 164 8.22 -3.61 7.40
C THR A 164 8.21 -2.71 6.16
N ALA A 165 7.16 -1.91 6.01
CA ALA A 165 7.09 -0.90 4.94
C ALA A 165 8.27 0.09 5.01
N THR A 166 8.71 0.46 6.21
CA THR A 166 9.88 1.34 6.41
C THR A 166 11.16 0.72 5.87
N ARG A 167 11.43 -0.56 6.18
CA ARG A 167 12.61 -1.28 5.65
C ARG A 167 12.57 -1.35 4.12
N ILE A 168 11.41 -1.64 3.55
CA ILE A 168 11.24 -1.70 2.09
C ILE A 168 11.49 -0.33 1.44
N ARG A 169 11.00 0.77 2.04
CA ARG A 169 11.27 2.13 1.53
C ARG A 169 12.77 2.44 1.54
N LEU A 170 13.49 2.07 2.60
CA LEU A 170 14.95 2.26 2.66
C LEU A 170 15.66 1.49 1.56
N LEU A 171 15.33 0.22 1.34
CA LEU A 171 15.90 -0.59 0.25
C LEU A 171 15.67 0.04 -1.14
N LEU A 172 14.47 0.54 -1.40
CA LEU A 172 14.15 1.23 -2.65
C LEU A 172 14.94 2.55 -2.82
N MET A 173 15.20 3.25 -1.72
CA MET A 173 16.05 4.45 -1.71
C MET A 173 17.54 4.12 -1.90
N GLU A 174 17.98 2.94 -1.52
CA GLU A 174 19.34 2.43 -1.66
C GLU A 174 19.54 1.64 -2.97
N HIS A 175 18.55 1.64 -3.88
CA HIS A 175 18.55 0.90 -5.15
C HIS A 175 18.54 -0.63 -5.00
N ASP A 176 18.29 -1.17 -3.82
CA ASP A 176 18.20 -2.61 -3.61
C ASP A 176 16.78 -3.13 -3.92
N LEU A 177 16.44 -3.10 -5.22
CA LEU A 177 15.15 -3.58 -5.71
C LEU A 177 14.99 -5.09 -5.50
N LYS A 178 16.09 -5.85 -5.53
CA LYS A 178 16.04 -7.31 -5.38
C LYS A 178 15.61 -7.70 -3.97
N GLU A 179 16.18 -7.06 -2.96
CA GLU A 179 15.78 -7.31 -1.59
C GLU A 179 14.38 -6.75 -1.31
N ALA A 180 14.03 -5.58 -1.86
CA ALA A 180 12.68 -5.04 -1.77
C ALA A 180 11.64 -6.00 -2.40
N GLU A 181 11.92 -6.60 -3.57
CA GLU A 181 11.09 -7.63 -4.22
C GLU A 181 10.90 -8.84 -3.29
N ARG A 182 11.99 -9.31 -2.65
CA ARG A 182 11.97 -10.44 -1.73
C ARG A 182 11.05 -10.17 -0.52
N LEU A 183 11.08 -8.96 0.03
CA LEU A 183 10.24 -8.58 1.19
C LEU A 183 8.78 -8.28 0.81
N LEU A 184 8.55 -7.76 -0.39
CA LEU A 184 7.21 -7.54 -0.93
C LEU A 184 6.53 -8.84 -1.39
N GLY A 185 7.32 -9.86 -1.76
CA GLY A 185 6.83 -11.06 -2.44
C GLY A 185 6.47 -10.84 -3.92
N ARG A 186 6.79 -9.65 -4.46
CA ARG A 186 6.59 -9.24 -5.85
C ARG A 186 7.50 -8.06 -6.18
N ARG A 187 7.68 -7.77 -7.47
CA ARG A 187 8.39 -6.56 -7.87
C ARG A 187 7.71 -5.30 -7.37
N PHE A 188 8.52 -4.33 -7.00
CA PHE A 188 7.99 -2.99 -6.74
C PHE A 188 7.47 -2.40 -8.04
N SER A 189 6.28 -1.83 -8.00
CA SER A 189 5.68 -1.22 -9.19
C SER A 189 4.81 -0.02 -8.81
N MET A 190 4.65 0.89 -9.78
CA MET A 190 3.80 2.08 -9.67
C MET A 190 2.77 2.06 -10.79
N VAL A 191 1.58 2.59 -10.51
CA VAL A 191 0.53 2.83 -11.52
C VAL A 191 0.30 4.32 -11.56
N GLU A 192 0.60 4.94 -12.72
CA GLU A 192 0.48 6.37 -12.88
C GLU A 192 -0.10 6.72 -14.24
N LYS A 193 -0.72 7.90 -14.32
CA LYS A 193 -1.29 8.42 -15.55
C LYS A 193 -0.22 9.01 -16.45
N VAL A 194 -0.23 8.61 -17.73
CA VAL A 194 0.66 9.17 -18.74
C VAL A 194 0.22 10.60 -19.08
N ARG A 195 1.15 11.55 -18.94
CA ARG A 195 0.93 12.97 -19.28
C ARG A 195 1.75 13.36 -20.50
N PRO A 196 1.32 14.39 -21.24
CA PRO A 196 2.15 14.97 -22.29
C PRO A 196 3.49 15.43 -21.71
N GLY A 197 4.60 15.01 -22.32
CA GLY A 197 5.94 15.51 -22.06
C GLY A 197 6.31 16.61 -23.07
N ARG A 198 7.59 17.01 -23.09
CA ARG A 198 8.08 18.05 -24.00
C ARG A 198 8.26 17.60 -25.46
N GLY A 199 8.23 16.27 -25.69
CA GLY A 199 8.45 15.72 -27.01
C GLY A 199 9.92 15.66 -27.44
N GLU A 200 10.87 16.11 -26.63
CA GLU A 200 12.32 16.14 -26.96
C GLU A 200 12.89 14.77 -27.36
N GLY A 201 12.37 13.69 -26.75
CA GLY A 201 12.75 12.32 -27.09
C GLY A 201 12.21 11.84 -28.43
N ALA A 202 11.09 12.38 -28.90
CA ALA A 202 10.47 12.00 -30.18
C ALA A 202 11.35 12.40 -31.36
N ASP A 203 12.00 13.56 -31.30
CA ASP A 203 12.89 14.05 -32.33
C ASP A 203 14.18 13.21 -32.47
N MET A 204 14.53 12.47 -31.41
CA MET A 204 15.66 11.55 -31.38
C MET A 204 15.25 10.08 -31.62
N GLY A 205 13.99 9.81 -31.96
CA GLY A 205 13.48 8.45 -32.19
C GLY A 205 13.17 7.64 -30.92
N PHE A 206 13.15 8.30 -29.74
CA PHE A 206 12.86 7.66 -28.45
C PHE A 206 11.63 8.30 -27.83
N SER A 207 10.44 7.79 -28.18
CA SER A 207 9.20 8.23 -27.50
C SER A 207 9.21 7.79 -26.05
N THR A 208 8.94 8.73 -25.13
CA THR A 208 8.85 8.45 -23.69
C THR A 208 7.46 8.78 -23.17
N ALA A 209 6.92 7.90 -22.33
CA ALA A 209 5.74 8.17 -21.53
C ALA A 209 6.17 8.91 -20.25
N ASN A 210 5.62 10.10 -20.04
CA ASN A 210 5.92 10.91 -18.86
C ASN A 210 4.89 10.62 -17.78
N LEU A 211 5.35 10.15 -16.62
CA LEU A 211 4.55 9.89 -15.44
C LEU A 211 4.83 10.97 -14.40
N TYR A 212 3.77 11.53 -13.86
CA TYR A 212 3.89 12.49 -12.77
C TYR A 212 3.78 11.77 -11.43
N ILE A 213 4.81 11.91 -10.63
CA ILE A 213 4.85 11.36 -9.27
C ILE A 213 4.91 12.55 -8.30
N GLU A 214 3.92 12.63 -7.44
CA GLU A 214 3.97 13.63 -6.37
C GLU A 214 5.23 13.43 -5.51
N PRO A 215 5.95 14.51 -5.13
CA PRO A 215 7.23 14.41 -4.43
C PRO A 215 7.15 13.60 -3.13
N ASN A 216 6.04 13.70 -2.40
CA ASN A 216 5.77 12.94 -1.18
C ASN A 216 5.46 11.45 -1.42
N ARG A 217 5.21 11.03 -2.67
CA ARG A 217 4.94 9.64 -3.07
C ARG A 217 6.16 8.95 -3.67
N ARG A 218 7.26 9.67 -3.91
CA ARG A 218 8.46 9.09 -4.49
C ARG A 218 9.22 8.26 -3.46
N VAL A 219 9.27 6.96 -3.67
CA VAL A 219 10.02 6.01 -2.84
C VAL A 219 11.32 5.51 -3.50
N LEU A 220 11.43 5.60 -4.84
CA LEU A 220 12.64 5.25 -5.56
C LEU A 220 13.62 6.43 -5.58
N ALA A 221 14.89 6.12 -5.40
CA ALA A 221 15.97 7.09 -5.59
C ALA A 221 16.12 7.50 -7.06
N GLU A 222 16.87 8.58 -7.31
CA GLU A 222 17.16 9.05 -8.66
C GLU A 222 18.06 8.07 -9.41
N GLY A 223 17.79 7.86 -10.69
CA GLY A 223 18.58 6.99 -11.52
C GLY A 223 17.86 6.45 -12.73
N VAL A 224 18.55 5.61 -13.45
CA VAL A 224 18.02 4.88 -14.61
C VAL A 224 17.81 3.43 -14.20
N TYR A 225 16.65 2.90 -14.52
CA TYR A 225 16.22 1.55 -14.16
C TYR A 225 15.79 0.75 -15.39
N SER A 226 16.03 -0.55 -15.37
CA SER A 226 15.31 -1.47 -16.23
C SER A 226 13.95 -1.79 -15.59
N ALA A 227 12.93 -1.89 -16.42
CA ALA A 227 11.56 -2.09 -15.97
C ALA A 227 10.73 -2.84 -17.02
N TYR A 228 9.51 -3.17 -16.62
CA TYR A 228 8.44 -3.52 -17.54
C TYR A 228 7.33 -2.49 -17.42
N ALA A 229 6.81 -2.03 -18.56
CA ALA A 229 5.58 -1.26 -18.63
C ALA A 229 4.44 -2.22 -18.99
N ILE A 230 3.33 -2.17 -18.25
CA ILE A 230 2.11 -2.90 -18.54
C ILE A 230 1.10 -1.90 -19.07
N VAL A 231 0.71 -2.08 -20.34
CA VAL A 231 -0.25 -1.27 -21.07
C VAL A 231 -1.35 -2.19 -21.59
N ASP A 232 -2.60 -1.91 -21.26
CA ASP A 232 -3.75 -2.77 -21.61
C ASP A 232 -3.55 -4.26 -21.26
N GLY A 233 -2.90 -4.54 -20.11
CA GLY A 233 -2.59 -5.90 -19.65
C GLY A 233 -1.43 -6.57 -20.41
N VAL A 234 -0.83 -5.91 -21.38
CA VAL A 234 0.34 -6.43 -22.14
C VAL A 234 1.63 -5.86 -21.54
N ARG A 235 2.61 -6.73 -21.34
CA ARG A 235 3.89 -6.41 -20.68
C ARG A 235 4.97 -6.14 -21.72
N TYR A 236 5.55 -4.94 -21.69
CA TYR A 236 6.62 -4.49 -22.56
C TYR A 236 7.90 -4.23 -21.76
N ARG A 237 9.06 -4.48 -22.36
CA ARG A 237 10.34 -4.04 -21.78
C ARG A 237 10.41 -2.51 -21.80
N ALA A 238 11.00 -1.94 -20.75
CA ALA A 238 11.13 -0.49 -20.63
C ALA A 238 12.43 -0.09 -19.95
N ALA A 239 12.90 1.12 -20.26
CA ALA A 239 13.90 1.83 -19.50
C ALA A 239 13.24 3.04 -18.82
N VAL A 240 13.54 3.27 -17.56
CA VAL A 240 12.92 4.33 -16.76
C VAL A 240 13.97 5.28 -16.25
N SER A 241 13.80 6.56 -16.51
CA SER A 241 14.56 7.63 -15.87
C SER A 241 13.73 8.20 -14.70
N MET A 242 14.25 8.10 -13.49
CA MET A 242 13.66 8.67 -12.28
C MET A 242 14.53 9.83 -11.80
N GLY A 243 14.01 11.04 -11.77
CA GLY A 243 14.81 12.19 -11.36
C GLY A 243 13.98 13.44 -11.06
N VAL A 244 14.66 14.54 -10.71
CA VAL A 244 14.07 15.87 -10.68
C VAL A 244 14.25 16.49 -12.07
N SER A 245 13.15 16.94 -12.67
CA SER A 245 13.26 17.65 -13.96
C SER A 245 14.01 18.98 -13.76
N PRO A 246 15.15 19.19 -14.44
CA PRO A 246 15.97 20.39 -14.23
C PRO A 246 15.29 21.70 -14.72
N VAL A 247 14.11 21.62 -15.32
CA VAL A 247 13.45 22.73 -16.00
C VAL A 247 12.30 23.37 -15.24
N PHE A 248 11.86 22.75 -14.16
CA PHE A 248 10.93 23.40 -13.23
C PHE A 248 11.71 23.89 -12.00
N ALA A 249 12.50 24.96 -12.20
CA ALA A 249 13.30 25.59 -11.15
C ALA A 249 12.47 25.99 -9.89
N ASP A 250 11.16 26.08 -10.05
CA ASP A 250 10.23 26.47 -8.98
C ASP A 250 9.37 25.30 -8.45
N LYS A 251 9.50 24.06 -8.99
CA LYS A 251 8.74 22.90 -8.51
C LYS A 251 9.66 21.68 -8.45
N THR A 252 9.79 21.12 -7.28
CA THR A 252 10.50 19.88 -6.95
C THR A 252 9.78 18.64 -7.48
N ASP A 253 9.10 18.73 -8.61
CA ASP A 253 8.32 17.63 -9.17
C ASP A 253 9.26 16.53 -9.68
N ALA A 254 9.12 15.35 -9.11
CA ALA A 254 9.84 14.18 -9.59
C ALA A 254 9.32 13.81 -10.99
N SER A 255 10.21 13.77 -11.98
CA SER A 255 9.91 13.23 -13.31
C SER A 255 10.18 11.73 -13.32
N CYS A 256 9.28 10.98 -13.92
CA CYS A 256 9.45 9.57 -14.26
C CYS A 256 9.19 9.42 -15.75
N GLU A 257 10.25 9.25 -16.51
CA GLU A 257 10.18 9.09 -17.97
C GLU A 257 10.37 7.61 -18.30
N VAL A 258 9.37 7.01 -18.94
CA VAL A 258 9.35 5.60 -19.30
C VAL A 258 9.51 5.45 -20.80
N HIS A 259 10.64 4.97 -21.27
CA HIS A 259 10.86 4.55 -22.65
C HIS A 259 10.44 3.08 -22.80
N ILE A 260 9.32 2.86 -23.47
CA ILE A 260 8.79 1.51 -23.74
C ILE A 260 9.39 1.00 -25.05
N LEU A 261 10.11 -0.12 -24.99
CA LEU A 261 10.79 -0.67 -26.15
C LEU A 261 9.78 -1.31 -27.11
N ASP A 262 10.01 -1.15 -28.41
CA ASP A 262 9.19 -1.75 -29.47
C ASP A 262 7.69 -1.35 -29.37
N PHE A 263 7.42 -0.08 -28.98
CA PHE A 263 6.08 0.44 -28.73
C PHE A 263 5.84 1.78 -29.39
N ASP A 264 4.78 1.90 -30.18
CA ASP A 264 4.45 3.05 -31.01
C ASP A 264 3.03 3.61 -30.82
N LYS A 265 2.26 3.06 -29.84
CA LYS A 265 0.89 3.52 -29.58
C LYS A 265 0.87 4.82 -28.79
N ASN A 266 -0.15 5.65 -29.06
CA ASN A 266 -0.45 6.80 -28.22
C ASN A 266 -1.21 6.35 -26.97
N ILE A 267 -0.61 6.61 -25.79
CA ILE A 267 -1.16 6.25 -24.48
C ILE A 267 -1.33 7.48 -23.57
N TYR A 268 -1.38 8.69 -24.14
CA TYR A 268 -1.64 9.88 -23.34
C TYR A 268 -2.99 9.83 -22.65
N GLY A 269 -3.00 10.08 -21.35
CA GLY A 269 -4.19 10.04 -20.51
C GLY A 269 -4.55 8.66 -19.95
N GLU A 270 -3.87 7.61 -20.40
CA GLU A 270 -4.03 6.25 -19.88
C GLU A 270 -3.22 6.04 -18.61
N TYR A 271 -3.63 5.08 -17.79
CA TYR A 271 -2.86 4.60 -16.65
C TYR A 271 -2.01 3.42 -17.09
N ILE A 272 -0.73 3.46 -16.80
CA ILE A 272 0.17 2.33 -17.04
C ILE A 272 0.79 1.88 -15.72
N GLU A 273 1.05 0.58 -15.60
CA GLU A 273 1.84 0.05 -14.49
C GLU A 273 3.30 -0.09 -14.94
N VAL A 274 4.22 0.34 -14.08
CA VAL A 274 5.66 0.20 -14.28
C VAL A 274 6.23 -0.66 -13.18
N GLU A 275 6.66 -1.88 -13.52
CA GLU A 275 7.36 -2.81 -12.62
C GLU A 275 8.87 -2.61 -12.74
N PHE A 276 9.53 -2.20 -11.67
CA PHE A 276 10.97 -2.00 -11.63
C PHE A 276 11.71 -3.31 -11.42
N VAL A 277 12.79 -3.51 -12.19
CA VAL A 277 13.58 -4.74 -12.19
C VAL A 277 14.94 -4.53 -11.55
N GLU A 278 15.71 -3.55 -12.05
CA GLU A 278 17.10 -3.32 -11.64
C GLU A 278 17.50 -1.87 -11.81
N TYR A 279 18.31 -1.37 -10.88
CA TYR A 279 19.01 -0.10 -11.03
C TYR A 279 20.19 -0.26 -11.97
N LEU A 280 20.30 0.59 -12.98
CA LEU A 280 21.33 0.50 -14.00
C LEU A 280 22.47 1.48 -13.78
N ARG A 281 22.16 2.74 -13.49
CA ARG A 281 23.16 3.82 -13.33
C ARG A 281 22.55 5.10 -12.78
N PRO A 282 23.35 6.04 -12.27
CA PRO A 282 22.90 7.39 -11.95
C PRO A 282 22.42 8.15 -13.21
N MET A 283 21.65 9.21 -12.98
CA MET A 283 21.32 10.17 -14.04
C MET A 283 22.61 10.84 -14.53
N ILE A 284 22.76 10.99 -15.85
CA ILE A 284 23.82 11.78 -16.45
C ILE A 284 23.32 13.23 -16.48
N LYS A 285 24.09 14.13 -15.91
CA LYS A 285 23.86 15.58 -15.97
C LYS A 285 24.31 16.14 -17.30
#